data_51c1101fd90b4d38384c8a1c0bbb0e33
#
_entry.id   51c1101fd90b4d38384c8a1c0bbb0e33
#
_cell.length_a   1.000
_cell.length_b   1.000
_cell.length_c   1.000
_cell.angle_alpha   90.00
_cell.angle_beta   90.00
_cell.angle_gamma   90.00
#
_symmetry.space_group_name_H-M   'P 1'
#
loop_
_entity.id
_entity.type
_entity.pdbx_description
1 polymer ?
#
loop_
_entity_poly.entity_id
_entity_poly.type
_entity_poly.pdbx_seq_one_letter_code
_entity_poly.pdbx_strand_id
1 'polypeptide(L)'
;HNQEAIARKIDGGHRIITGPSGSGKTLVLVHRAALLRRQKPAFKRILFVCYNITLVNFIKRLLAEKKVPLGKNGVEVLHFFELCAKILNEPVAWEKEEAAYYDLVIEETLKKAKDFPGQYDAILVDEGQDFSDDMYRIVVSMLNPATNHLAIALDDNQNIYHRTQSWKELGIQARGRV
;
A
#
# COMPACT_ATOMS: atom_id res chain seq x y z
N HIS A 1 0.93 -21.66 3.88
CA HIS A 1 1.52 -22.52 2.86
C HIS A 1 1.42 -21.95 1.46
N ASN A 2 0.20 -21.85 0.89
CA ASN A 2 0.02 -21.34 -0.46
C ASN A 2 0.29 -19.84 -0.54
N GLN A 3 -0.17 -19.06 0.43
CA GLN A 3 0.06 -17.61 0.49
C GLN A 3 1.54 -17.27 0.61
N GLU A 4 2.28 -18.02 1.39
CA GLU A 4 3.73 -17.83 1.51
C GLU A 4 4.45 -18.15 0.19
N ALA A 5 4.06 -19.21 -0.49
CA ALA A 5 4.61 -19.57 -1.80
C ALA A 5 4.34 -18.49 -2.83
N ILE A 6 3.13 -17.93 -2.85
CA ILE A 6 2.76 -16.81 -3.73
C ILE A 6 3.60 -15.58 -3.40
N ALA A 7 3.74 -15.25 -2.11
CA ALA A 7 4.52 -14.11 -1.67
C ALA A 7 5.98 -14.18 -2.13
N ARG A 8 6.56 -15.37 -2.17
CA ARG A 8 7.93 -15.60 -2.65
C ARG A 8 8.08 -15.38 -4.15
N LYS A 9 7.00 -15.58 -4.91
CA LYS A 9 6.99 -15.39 -6.37
C LYS A 9 6.79 -13.94 -6.81
N ILE A 10 6.45 -13.06 -5.89
CA ILE A 10 6.30 -11.64 -6.21
C ILE A 10 7.68 -11.05 -6.45
N ASP A 11 7.99 -10.80 -7.71
CA ASP A 11 9.23 -10.13 -8.12
C ASP A 11 9.15 -8.63 -7.86
N GLY A 12 10.28 -7.95 -8.04
CA GLY A 12 10.33 -6.49 -7.99
C GLY A 12 9.47 -5.83 -9.07
N GLY A 13 9.28 -4.52 -8.97
CA GLY A 13 8.40 -3.75 -9.83
C GLY A 13 6.98 -3.67 -9.27
N HIS A 14 6.04 -3.31 -10.14
CA HIS A 14 4.64 -3.12 -9.75
C HIS A 14 3.84 -4.38 -10.03
N ARG A 15 3.22 -4.94 -9.01
CA ARG A 15 2.44 -6.18 -9.10
C ARG A 15 1.02 -5.97 -8.59
N ILE A 16 0.07 -6.58 -9.28
CA ILE A 16 -1.33 -6.59 -8.86
C ILE A 16 -1.72 -8.03 -8.50
N ILE A 17 -2.26 -8.18 -7.30
CA ILE A 17 -2.74 -9.44 -6.77
C ILE A 17 -4.25 -9.38 -6.76
N THR A 18 -4.90 -10.24 -7.52
CA THR A 18 -6.36 -10.30 -7.61
C THR A 18 -6.89 -11.62 -7.09
N GLY A 19 -8.11 -11.60 -6.65
CA GLY A 19 -8.82 -12.79 -6.18
C GLY A 19 -10.11 -12.38 -5.49
N PRO A 20 -11.02 -13.33 -5.27
CA PRO A 20 -12.26 -13.03 -4.56
C PRO A 20 -12.00 -12.61 -3.13
N SER A 21 -12.96 -11.91 -2.53
CA SER A 21 -12.93 -11.54 -1.12
C SER A 21 -12.74 -12.81 -0.27
N GLY A 22 -11.86 -12.73 0.74
CA GLY A 22 -11.56 -13.86 1.62
C GLY A 22 -10.61 -14.91 1.04
N SER A 23 -9.97 -14.64 -0.10
CA SER A 23 -9.03 -15.59 -0.74
C SER A 23 -7.63 -15.59 -0.14
N GLY A 24 -7.36 -14.78 0.90
CA GLY A 24 -6.05 -14.74 1.57
C GLY A 24 -5.07 -13.72 0.99
N LYS A 25 -5.52 -12.75 0.21
CA LYS A 25 -4.66 -11.71 -0.36
C LYS A 25 -3.91 -10.92 0.70
N THR A 26 -4.57 -10.58 1.81
CA THR A 26 -3.92 -9.89 2.94
C THR A 26 -2.74 -10.70 3.48
N LEU A 27 -2.91 -11.99 3.65
CA LEU A 27 -1.83 -12.87 4.12
C LEU A 27 -0.66 -12.92 3.14
N VAL A 28 -0.93 -12.91 1.84
CA VAL A 28 0.12 -12.83 0.81
C VAL A 28 0.96 -11.57 1.00
N LEU A 29 0.31 -10.42 1.18
CA LEU A 29 1.01 -9.16 1.41
C LEU A 29 1.79 -9.16 2.73
N VAL A 30 1.22 -9.71 3.80
CA VAL A 30 1.91 -9.84 5.10
C VAL A 30 3.17 -10.70 4.97
N HIS A 31 3.07 -11.85 4.32
CA HIS A 31 4.23 -12.71 4.05
C HIS A 31 5.27 -11.97 3.20
N ARG A 32 4.84 -11.21 2.21
CA ARG A 32 5.74 -10.43 1.36
C ARG A 32 6.48 -9.36 2.15
N ALA A 33 5.79 -8.62 3.01
CA ALA A 33 6.41 -7.62 3.89
C ALA A 33 7.48 -8.26 4.79
N ALA A 34 7.17 -9.41 5.38
CA ALA A 34 8.10 -10.14 6.22
C ALA A 34 9.35 -10.59 5.44
N LEU A 35 9.15 -11.12 4.22
CA LEU A 35 10.25 -11.55 3.37
C LEU A 35 11.16 -10.38 2.98
N LEU A 36 10.58 -9.26 2.57
CA LEU A 36 11.34 -8.06 2.20
C LEU A 36 12.19 -7.56 3.37
N ARG A 37 11.61 -7.56 4.56
CA ARG A 37 12.32 -7.08 5.75
C ARG A 37 13.47 -7.99 6.16
N ARG A 38 13.33 -9.30 5.95
CA ARG A 38 14.33 -10.30 6.39
C ARG A 38 15.40 -10.60 5.35
N GLN A 39 15.01 -10.66 4.07
CA GLN A 39 15.88 -11.18 3.01
C GLN A 39 16.53 -10.10 2.15
N LYS A 40 16.03 -8.88 2.20
CA LYS A 40 16.54 -7.76 1.39
C LYS A 40 16.85 -6.57 2.28
N PRO A 41 18.09 -6.48 2.83
CA PRO A 41 18.48 -5.37 3.71
C PRO A 41 18.31 -3.99 3.09
N ALA A 42 18.33 -3.88 1.76
CA ALA A 42 18.10 -2.62 1.05
C ALA A 42 16.68 -2.07 1.24
N PHE A 43 15.71 -2.92 1.61
CA PHE A 43 14.34 -2.51 1.90
C PHE A 43 14.22 -2.09 3.36
N LYS A 44 14.74 -0.91 3.67
CA LYS A 44 14.78 -0.38 5.04
C LYS A 44 13.46 0.22 5.48
N ARG A 45 12.75 0.88 4.57
CA ARG A 45 11.45 1.49 4.84
C ARG A 45 10.39 0.82 4.00
N ILE A 46 9.47 0.15 4.67
CA ILE A 46 8.36 -0.56 4.04
C ILE A 46 7.06 0.03 4.56
N LEU A 47 6.18 0.44 3.64
CA LEU A 47 4.84 0.92 3.95
C LEU A 47 3.82 -0.15 3.60
N PHE A 48 2.91 -0.42 4.53
CA PHE A 48 1.73 -1.24 4.30
C PHE A 48 0.51 -0.33 4.54
N VAL A 49 -0.22 0.01 3.51
CA VAL A 49 -1.31 0.99 3.57
C VAL A 49 -2.63 0.38 3.14
N CYS A 50 -3.70 0.74 3.83
CA CYS A 50 -5.07 0.37 3.48
C CYS A 50 -6.05 1.44 3.93
N TYR A 51 -7.31 1.30 3.51
CA TYR A 51 -8.38 2.26 3.80
C TYR A 51 -9.41 1.68 4.78
N ASN A 52 -8.93 0.98 5.82
CA ASN A 52 -9.79 0.36 6.83
C ASN A 52 -9.01 0.18 8.13
N ILE A 53 -9.46 0.84 9.20
CA ILE A 53 -8.72 0.83 10.48
C ILE A 53 -8.71 -0.56 11.13
N THR A 54 -9.78 -1.32 11.00
CA THR A 54 -9.85 -2.69 11.51
C THR A 54 -8.81 -3.57 10.82
N LEU A 55 -8.67 -3.39 9.51
CA LEU A 55 -7.67 -4.11 8.72
C LEU A 55 -6.24 -3.69 9.11
N VAL A 56 -5.99 -2.41 9.34
CA VAL A 56 -4.69 -1.92 9.85
C VAL A 56 -4.31 -2.67 11.13
N ASN A 57 -5.21 -2.76 12.09
CA ASN A 57 -4.96 -3.41 13.37
C ASN A 57 -4.73 -4.92 13.19
N PHE A 58 -5.48 -5.55 12.30
CA PHE A 58 -5.31 -6.98 11.97
C PHE A 58 -3.93 -7.25 11.36
N ILE A 59 -3.49 -6.44 10.41
CA ILE A 59 -2.19 -6.56 9.75
C ILE A 59 -1.06 -6.37 10.77
N LYS A 60 -1.17 -5.36 11.64
CA LYS A 60 -0.19 -5.14 12.71
C LYS A 60 -0.03 -6.37 13.59
N ARG A 61 -1.14 -7.01 13.95
CA ARG A 61 -1.13 -8.22 14.76
C ARG A 61 -0.46 -9.38 14.04
N LEU A 62 -0.77 -9.59 12.75
CA LEU A 62 -0.15 -10.65 11.96
C LEU A 62 1.37 -10.46 11.83
N LEU A 63 1.83 -9.24 11.61
CA LEU A 63 3.26 -8.93 11.54
C LEU A 63 3.94 -9.14 12.88
N ALA A 64 3.30 -8.73 13.98
CA ALA A 64 3.83 -8.95 15.32
C ALA A 64 3.96 -10.43 15.64
N GLU A 65 2.99 -11.26 15.28
CA GLU A 65 3.06 -12.72 15.42
C GLU A 65 4.24 -13.33 14.66
N LYS A 66 4.60 -12.73 13.52
CA LYS A 66 5.78 -13.13 12.74
C LYS A 66 7.07 -12.51 13.24
N LYS A 67 7.03 -11.78 14.34
CA LYS A 67 8.20 -11.07 14.92
C LYS A 67 8.82 -10.06 13.96
N VAL A 68 8.01 -9.45 13.11
CA VAL A 68 8.45 -8.36 12.23
C VAL A 68 8.29 -7.05 12.99
N PRO A 69 9.36 -6.25 13.14
CA PRO A 69 9.25 -4.95 13.81
C PRO A 69 8.28 -4.02 13.07
N LEU A 70 7.49 -3.27 13.84
CA LEU A 70 6.57 -2.27 13.32
C LEU A 70 7.18 -0.88 13.45
N GLY A 71 6.73 0.05 12.61
CA GLY A 71 7.13 1.44 12.65
C GLY A 71 8.32 1.76 11.76
N LYS A 72 8.99 2.85 12.04
CA LYS A 72 10.04 3.44 11.19
C LYS A 72 11.21 2.49 10.92
N ASN A 73 11.54 1.64 11.88
CA ASN A 73 12.64 0.68 11.76
C ASN A 73 12.16 -0.72 11.32
N GLY A 74 10.98 -0.82 10.78
CA GLY A 74 10.38 -2.07 10.36
C GLY A 74 9.36 -1.83 9.25
N VAL A 75 8.14 -2.33 9.46
CA VAL A 75 7.02 -2.11 8.55
C VAL A 75 6.08 -1.08 9.16
N GLU A 76 5.86 0.02 8.47
CA GLU A 76 4.85 1.01 8.86
C GLU A 76 3.51 0.57 8.31
N VAL A 77 2.57 0.24 9.18
CA VAL A 77 1.21 -0.14 8.79
C VAL A 77 0.30 1.04 9.08
N LEU A 78 -0.20 1.68 8.04
CA LEU A 78 -0.96 2.92 8.15
C LEU A 78 -2.30 2.82 7.44
N HIS A 79 -3.31 3.42 8.03
CA HIS A 79 -4.48 3.83 7.29
C HIS A 79 -4.07 4.95 6.32
N PHE A 80 -4.74 5.05 5.18
CA PHE A 80 -4.38 6.06 4.17
C PHE A 80 -4.36 7.49 4.74
N PHE A 81 -5.31 7.86 5.61
CA PHE A 81 -5.30 9.20 6.21
C PHE A 81 -4.22 9.40 7.27
N GLU A 82 -3.71 8.34 7.88
CA GLU A 82 -2.49 8.45 8.69
C GLU A 82 -1.27 8.78 7.82
N LEU A 83 -1.20 8.22 6.63
CA LEU A 83 -0.16 8.58 5.66
C LEU A 83 -0.28 10.06 5.26
N CYS A 84 -1.50 10.53 4.99
CA CYS A 84 -1.76 11.94 4.71
C CYS A 84 -1.30 12.83 5.87
N ALA A 85 -1.64 12.47 7.10
CA ALA A 85 -1.22 13.21 8.29
C ALA A 85 0.30 13.31 8.41
N LYS A 86 1.01 12.24 8.09
CA LYS A 86 2.48 12.25 8.08
C LYS A 86 3.04 13.19 7.02
N ILE A 87 2.51 13.14 5.80
CA ILE A 87 2.94 13.98 4.69
C ILE A 87 2.66 15.45 4.99
N LEU A 88 1.47 15.75 5.49
CA LEU A 88 1.05 17.11 5.84
C LEU A 88 1.71 17.63 7.12
N ASN A 89 2.22 16.74 7.96
CA ASN A 89 2.73 17.03 9.30
C ASN A 89 1.68 17.70 10.18
N GLU A 90 0.43 17.26 10.07
CA GLU A 90 -0.68 17.73 10.89
C GLU A 90 -1.75 16.63 11.01
N PRO A 91 -2.52 16.60 12.11
CA PRO A 91 -3.54 15.57 12.29
C PRO A 91 -4.67 15.69 11.28
N VAL A 92 -5.18 14.55 10.83
CA VAL A 92 -6.37 14.47 10.00
C VAL A 92 -7.52 13.95 10.85
N ALA A 93 -8.65 14.67 10.84
CA ALA A 93 -9.83 14.29 11.61
C ALA A 93 -10.55 13.11 10.98
N TRP A 94 -10.78 12.06 11.77
CA TRP A 94 -11.40 10.82 11.29
C TRP A 94 -12.93 10.82 11.37
N GLU A 95 -13.49 11.74 12.14
CA GLU A 95 -14.91 11.75 12.51
C GLU A 95 -15.74 12.72 11.69
N LYS A 96 -15.18 13.37 10.68
CA LYS A 96 -15.93 14.27 9.82
C LYS A 96 -16.64 13.47 8.73
N GLU A 97 -17.95 13.60 8.67
CA GLU A 97 -18.79 12.96 7.67
C GLU A 97 -18.79 13.70 6.32
N GLU A 98 -18.11 14.83 6.22
CA GLU A 98 -18.09 15.66 5.02
C GLU A 98 -17.09 15.13 3.98
N ALA A 99 -17.60 14.62 2.86
CA ALA A 99 -16.79 14.17 1.75
C ALA A 99 -15.84 15.26 1.25
N ALA A 100 -16.28 16.51 1.24
CA ALA A 100 -15.49 17.66 0.81
C ALA A 100 -14.21 17.86 1.65
N TYR A 101 -14.27 17.57 2.94
CA TYR A 101 -13.11 17.64 3.82
C TYR A 101 -12.03 16.62 3.40
N TYR A 102 -12.42 15.40 3.14
CA TYR A 102 -11.47 14.34 2.74
C TYR A 102 -10.91 14.58 1.35
N ASP A 103 -11.71 15.12 0.44
CA ASP A 103 -11.24 15.50 -0.90
C ASP A 103 -10.18 16.61 -0.79
N LEU A 104 -10.38 17.57 0.09
CA LEU A 104 -9.39 18.63 0.35
C LEU A 104 -8.11 18.07 0.97
N VAL A 105 -8.22 17.15 1.93
CA VAL A 105 -7.06 16.49 2.53
C VAL A 105 -6.25 15.77 1.46
N ILE A 106 -6.89 15.04 0.57
CA ILE A 106 -6.22 14.32 -0.53
C ILE A 106 -5.52 15.31 -1.47
N GLU A 107 -6.21 16.40 -1.85
CA GLU A 107 -5.65 17.41 -2.73
C GLU A 107 -4.41 18.09 -2.12
N GLU A 108 -4.48 18.50 -0.87
CA GLU A 108 -3.36 19.11 -0.14
C GLU A 108 -2.19 18.12 0.04
N THR A 109 -2.52 16.86 0.35
CA THR A 109 -1.51 15.81 0.49
C THR A 109 -0.79 15.56 -0.83
N LEU A 110 -1.51 15.52 -1.94
CA LEU A 110 -0.92 15.31 -3.26
C LEU A 110 0.08 16.43 -3.61
N LYS A 111 -0.26 17.67 -3.31
CA LYS A 111 0.65 18.80 -3.49
C LYS A 111 1.90 18.68 -2.63
N LYS A 112 1.72 18.34 -1.36
CA LYS A 112 2.83 18.25 -0.38
C LYS A 112 3.73 17.04 -0.62
N ALA A 113 3.17 15.94 -1.13
CA ALA A 113 3.93 14.71 -1.39
C ALA A 113 5.06 14.94 -2.39
N LYS A 114 4.95 15.91 -3.28
CA LYS A 114 6.00 16.27 -4.24
C LYS A 114 7.29 16.76 -3.57
N ASP A 115 7.19 17.26 -2.34
CA ASP A 115 8.35 17.74 -1.57
C ASP A 115 9.11 16.56 -0.89
N PHE A 116 8.51 15.38 -0.84
CA PHE A 116 9.06 14.22 -0.15
C PHE A 116 9.01 12.96 -1.02
N PRO A 117 9.63 12.97 -2.22
CA PRO A 117 9.55 11.81 -3.10
C PRO A 117 10.36 10.63 -2.57
N GLY A 118 9.90 9.43 -2.88
CA GLY A 118 10.70 8.22 -2.70
C GLY A 118 10.99 7.81 -1.27
N GLN A 119 10.09 8.07 -0.32
CA GLN A 119 10.31 7.78 1.10
C GLN A 119 10.33 6.30 1.45
N TYR A 120 9.70 5.45 0.65
CA TYR A 120 9.57 4.03 0.96
C TYR A 120 10.22 3.16 -0.12
N ASP A 121 10.97 2.17 0.32
CA ASP A 121 11.64 1.21 -0.58
C ASP A 121 10.67 0.17 -1.12
N ALA A 122 9.60 -0.12 -0.39
CA ALA A 122 8.51 -0.96 -0.83
C ALA A 122 7.19 -0.44 -0.27
N ILE A 123 6.14 -0.54 -1.07
CA ILE A 123 4.78 -0.19 -0.65
C ILE A 123 3.84 -1.34 -0.98
N LEU A 124 3.05 -1.75 0.00
CA LEU A 124 2.02 -2.77 -0.12
C LEU A 124 0.67 -2.12 0.13
N VAL A 125 -0.25 -2.26 -0.81
CA VAL A 125 -1.61 -1.70 -0.72
C VAL A 125 -2.60 -2.85 -0.62
N ASP A 126 -3.37 -2.86 0.46
CA ASP A 126 -4.46 -3.83 0.61
C ASP A 126 -5.81 -3.15 0.41
N GLU A 127 -6.80 -3.94 -0.02
CA GLU A 127 -8.12 -3.43 -0.38
C GLU A 127 -8.03 -2.27 -1.37
N GLY A 128 -7.21 -2.47 -2.42
CA GLY A 128 -6.88 -1.42 -3.39
C GLY A 128 -8.07 -0.88 -4.19
N GLN A 129 -9.20 -1.61 -4.23
CA GLN A 129 -10.44 -1.13 -4.84
C GLN A 129 -11.03 0.08 -4.10
N ASP A 130 -10.65 0.29 -2.83
CA ASP A 130 -11.11 1.43 -2.03
C ASP A 130 -10.29 2.72 -2.31
N PHE A 131 -9.23 2.62 -3.09
CA PHE A 131 -8.36 3.75 -3.39
C PHE A 131 -8.79 4.46 -4.66
N SER A 132 -8.93 5.79 -4.59
CA SER A 132 -9.14 6.64 -5.76
C SER A 132 -7.84 6.84 -6.55
N ASP A 133 -7.95 7.42 -7.73
CA ASP A 133 -6.79 7.73 -8.57
C ASP A 133 -5.79 8.66 -7.85
N ASP A 134 -6.27 9.71 -7.18
CA ASP A 134 -5.41 10.62 -6.45
C ASP A 134 -4.74 9.98 -5.25
N MET A 135 -5.43 9.05 -4.57
CA MET A 135 -4.82 8.26 -3.50
C MET A 135 -3.67 7.42 -4.04
N TYR A 136 -3.83 6.79 -5.20
CA TYR A 136 -2.73 6.06 -5.86
C TYR A 136 -1.59 6.99 -6.28
N ARG A 137 -1.89 8.19 -6.77
CA ARG A 137 -0.85 9.17 -7.12
C ARG A 137 0.01 9.54 -5.91
N ILE A 138 -0.62 9.71 -4.75
CA ILE A 138 0.10 9.95 -3.50
C ILE A 138 1.00 8.76 -3.16
N VAL A 139 0.46 7.54 -3.19
CA VAL A 139 1.20 6.32 -2.89
C VAL A 139 2.41 6.16 -3.82
N VAL A 140 2.21 6.32 -5.12
CA VAL A 140 3.27 6.17 -6.12
C VAL A 140 4.37 7.22 -5.91
N SER A 141 4.01 8.45 -5.55
CA SER A 141 5.00 9.51 -5.28
C SER A 141 5.91 9.19 -4.10
N MET A 142 5.43 8.38 -3.15
CA MET A 142 6.18 7.99 -1.96
C MET A 142 7.08 6.78 -2.21
N LEU A 143 6.97 6.12 -3.35
CA LEU A 143 7.78 4.94 -3.69
C LEU A 143 9.16 5.35 -4.20
N ASN A 144 10.20 4.74 -3.63
CA ASN A 144 11.57 4.92 -4.10
C ASN A 144 11.73 4.29 -5.50
N PRO A 145 12.04 5.08 -6.53
CA PRO A 145 12.17 4.55 -7.89
C PRO A 145 13.36 3.61 -8.07
N ALA A 146 14.37 3.68 -7.21
CA ALA A 146 15.54 2.80 -7.28
C ALA A 146 15.18 1.36 -6.93
N THR A 147 14.34 1.15 -5.92
CA THR A 147 13.84 -0.18 -5.54
C THR A 147 12.56 -0.55 -6.28
N ASN A 148 11.73 0.43 -6.54
CA ASN A 148 10.51 0.34 -7.37
C ASN A 148 9.60 -0.86 -7.05
N HIS A 149 9.41 -1.15 -5.75
CA HIS A 149 8.65 -2.32 -5.31
C HIS A 149 7.26 -1.93 -4.81
N LEU A 150 6.23 -2.24 -5.59
CA LEU A 150 4.83 -1.94 -5.28
C LEU A 150 3.98 -3.19 -5.50
N ALA A 151 3.22 -3.60 -4.51
CA ALA A 151 2.27 -4.69 -4.62
C ALA A 151 0.88 -4.21 -4.17
N ILE A 152 -0.11 -4.40 -5.01
CA ILE A 152 -1.49 -3.96 -4.77
C ILE A 152 -2.40 -5.19 -4.78
N ALA A 153 -3.10 -5.43 -3.68
CA ALA A 153 -4.13 -6.46 -3.62
C ALA A 153 -5.51 -5.81 -3.78
N LEU A 154 -6.32 -6.36 -4.64
CA LEU A 154 -7.69 -5.90 -4.84
C LEU A 154 -8.63 -7.06 -5.16
N ASP A 155 -9.90 -6.83 -4.91
CA ASP A 155 -10.93 -7.80 -5.21
C ASP A 155 -11.06 -8.03 -6.71
N ASP A 156 -11.34 -9.27 -7.05
CA ASP A 156 -11.59 -9.70 -8.42
C ASP A 156 -13.03 -9.27 -8.80
N ASN A 157 -13.13 -8.07 -9.38
CA ASN A 157 -14.41 -7.53 -9.81
C ASN A 157 -14.33 -6.95 -11.22
N GLN A 158 -15.50 -6.56 -11.78
CA GLN A 158 -15.63 -6.10 -13.17
C GLN A 158 -14.85 -4.82 -13.49
N ASN A 159 -14.41 -4.07 -12.49
CA ASN A 159 -13.71 -2.81 -12.67
C ASN A 159 -12.22 -2.98 -12.98
N ILE A 160 -11.70 -4.18 -12.98
CA ILE A 160 -10.28 -4.48 -13.25
C ILE A 160 -9.86 -3.98 -14.64
N TYR A 161 -10.72 -4.12 -15.65
CA TYR A 161 -10.43 -3.69 -17.03
C TYR A 161 -10.32 -2.17 -17.16
N HIS A 162 -11.21 -1.43 -16.52
CA HIS A 162 -11.15 0.04 -16.53
C HIS A 162 -9.90 0.53 -15.80
N ARG A 163 -9.55 -0.08 -14.68
CA ARG A 163 -8.35 0.29 -13.92
C ARG A 163 -7.04 -0.09 -14.62
N THR A 164 -7.02 -1.11 -15.48
CA THR A 164 -5.80 -1.48 -16.21
C THR A 164 -5.32 -0.37 -17.15
N GLN A 165 -6.25 0.40 -17.74
CA GLN A 165 -5.90 1.59 -18.52
C GLN A 165 -5.48 2.74 -17.61
N SER A 166 -6.15 2.91 -16.46
CA SER A 166 -5.83 3.93 -15.47
C SER A 166 -4.50 3.69 -14.75
N TRP A 167 -4.09 2.44 -14.57
CA TRP A 167 -2.80 2.12 -13.92
C TRP A 167 -1.64 2.82 -14.60
N LYS A 168 -1.59 2.75 -15.91
CA LYS A 168 -0.51 3.37 -16.69
C LYS A 168 -0.49 4.90 -16.52
N GLU A 169 -1.66 5.53 -16.51
CA GLU A 169 -1.79 6.97 -16.28
C GLU A 169 -1.36 7.38 -14.88
N LEU A 170 -1.54 6.50 -13.89
CA LEU A 170 -1.12 6.72 -12.52
C LEU A 170 0.38 6.46 -12.29
N GLY A 171 1.10 6.04 -13.31
CA GLY A 171 2.52 5.67 -13.20
C GLY A 171 2.73 4.26 -12.65
N ILE A 172 1.71 3.43 -12.66
CA ILE A 172 1.78 2.05 -12.17
C ILE A 172 1.93 1.11 -13.37
N GLN A 173 3.11 0.52 -13.48
CA GLN A 173 3.42 -0.44 -14.55
C GLN A 173 3.11 -1.85 -14.06
N ALA A 174 1.82 -2.19 -13.99
CA ALA A 174 1.38 -3.51 -13.53
C ALA A 174 1.89 -4.62 -14.46
N ARG A 175 2.88 -5.37 -14.01
CA ARG A 175 3.44 -6.51 -14.73
C ARG A 175 2.95 -7.81 -14.10
N GLY A 176 2.09 -8.50 -14.83
CA GLY A 176 1.60 -9.81 -14.43
C GLY A 176 0.56 -9.76 -13.30
N ARG A 177 -0.30 -10.76 -13.31
CA ARG A 177 -1.27 -11.02 -12.24
C ARG A 177 -0.82 -12.24 -11.47
N VAL A 178 -0.90 -12.15 -10.17
CA VAL A 178 -0.62 -13.28 -9.29
C VAL A 178 -1.90 -13.73 -8.62
#